data_fa6caca708ba76b8137f885051cca3b4
#
_entry.id   fa6caca708ba76b8137f885051cca3b4
#
_cell.length_a   1.000
_cell.length_b   1.000
_cell.length_c   1.000
_cell.angle_alpha   90.00
_cell.angle_beta   90.00
_cell.angle_gamma   90.00
#
_symmetry.space_group_name_H-M   'P 1'
#
loop_
_entity.id
_entity.type
_entity.pdbx_description
1 polymer ?
#
loop_
_entity_poly.entity_id
_entity_poly.type
_entity_poly.pdbx_seq_one_letter_code
_entity_poly.pdbx_strand_id
1 'polypeptide(L)'
;MMRVEGLNFSYPCGRQILRDISFQARSGSFLAILGNNGAGKSTLLKCFDQILRPQTGSVTVDGAELLTLPLGELARQVAFVTQNAALTRMTVYETLLLGRKPYIKWGVSQEDRRMVDDTLRRMGLESFAMRYLHQLSGGEQQKVLLARALVQQPKLLLLDEPTSNLDLRNQYEVLSLVRQVCRERNITAILVIHDLNLALRFCDRFVFLHGGTVFAAGDHAVVNPENIRAVYGME
;
A
#
# COMPACT_ATOMS: atom_id res chain seq x y z
N MET A 1 2.09 15.24 -4.51
CA MET A 1 1.93 14.60 -5.85
C MET A 1 2.97 13.51 -5.97
N MET A 2 2.55 12.30 -6.39
CA MET A 2 3.47 11.20 -6.70
C MET A 2 3.69 11.14 -8.22
N ARG A 3 4.95 10.87 -8.63
CA ARG A 3 5.33 10.69 -10.03
C ARG A 3 6.29 9.50 -10.13
N VAL A 4 6.06 8.64 -11.10
CA VAL A 4 6.92 7.51 -11.48
C VAL A 4 7.34 7.74 -12.93
N GLU A 5 8.63 7.69 -13.22
CA GLU A 5 9.17 8.00 -14.56
C GLU A 5 10.23 6.97 -14.96
N GLY A 6 10.00 6.29 -16.10
CA GLY A 6 10.96 5.42 -16.76
C GLY A 6 11.49 4.26 -15.91
N LEU A 7 10.68 3.72 -14.98
CA LEU A 7 11.14 2.70 -14.04
C LEU A 7 11.26 1.34 -14.72
N ASN A 8 12.48 0.77 -14.66
CA ASN A 8 12.79 -0.54 -15.20
C ASN A 8 13.32 -1.46 -14.11
N PHE A 9 12.81 -2.70 -14.09
CA PHE A 9 13.27 -3.70 -13.14
C PHE A 9 13.39 -5.09 -13.76
N SER A 10 14.56 -5.72 -13.52
CA SER A 10 14.83 -7.13 -13.84
C SER A 10 15.36 -7.86 -12.62
N TYR A 11 14.94 -9.10 -12.41
CA TYR A 11 15.55 -9.96 -11.40
C TYR A 11 16.98 -10.40 -11.80
N PRO A 12 17.82 -10.79 -10.85
CA PRO A 12 19.21 -11.23 -11.13
C PRO A 12 19.30 -12.39 -12.14
N CYS A 13 18.25 -13.19 -12.29
CA CYS A 13 18.15 -14.24 -13.31
C CYS A 13 17.97 -13.71 -14.75
N GLY A 14 18.00 -12.40 -14.96
CA GLY A 14 17.84 -11.76 -16.27
C GLY A 14 16.37 -11.55 -16.71
N ARG A 15 15.38 -12.03 -15.94
CA ARG A 15 13.97 -11.83 -16.28
C ARG A 15 13.54 -10.40 -16.02
N GLN A 16 13.28 -9.64 -17.10
CA GLN A 16 12.72 -8.31 -17.02
C GLN A 16 11.23 -8.38 -16.64
N ILE A 17 10.84 -7.67 -15.59
CA ILE A 17 9.47 -7.65 -15.06
C ILE A 17 8.79 -6.31 -15.29
N LEU A 18 9.52 -5.20 -15.13
CA LEU A 18 8.97 -3.86 -15.33
C LEU A 18 9.77 -3.18 -16.45
N ARG A 19 9.05 -2.56 -17.39
CA ARG A 19 9.61 -1.89 -18.56
C ARG A 19 8.99 -0.51 -18.71
N ASP A 20 9.80 0.53 -18.57
CA ASP A 20 9.43 1.93 -18.80
C ASP A 20 8.13 2.33 -18.10
N ILE A 21 8.01 1.98 -16.81
CA ILE A 21 6.82 2.29 -16.03
C ILE A 21 6.79 3.78 -15.72
N SER A 22 5.76 4.46 -16.25
CA SER A 22 5.56 5.89 -16.02
C SER A 22 4.09 6.21 -15.77
N PHE A 23 3.79 6.87 -14.64
CA PHE A 23 2.45 7.37 -14.29
C PHE A 23 2.51 8.40 -13.17
N GLN A 24 1.38 9.05 -12.89
CA GLN A 24 1.26 10.06 -11.84
C GLN A 24 0.02 9.84 -11.00
N ALA A 25 0.12 10.18 -9.69
CA ALA A 25 -0.99 10.20 -8.76
C ALA A 25 -1.02 11.53 -7.99
N ARG A 26 -2.22 12.06 -7.74
CA ARG A 26 -2.38 13.27 -6.92
C ARG A 26 -2.15 12.92 -5.45
N SER A 27 -1.63 13.88 -4.66
CA SER A 27 -1.54 13.71 -3.20
C SER A 27 -2.93 13.43 -2.63
N GLY A 28 -3.02 12.52 -1.67
CA GLY A 28 -4.26 12.11 -1.05
C GLY A 28 -5.19 11.25 -1.93
N SER A 29 -4.77 10.87 -3.16
CA SER A 29 -5.56 9.97 -4.02
C SER A 29 -5.40 8.51 -3.63
N PHE A 30 -6.43 7.75 -3.95
CA PHE A 30 -6.49 6.29 -3.81
C PHE A 30 -6.35 5.66 -5.19
N LEU A 31 -5.19 5.07 -5.51
CA LEU A 31 -4.84 4.54 -6.82
C LEU A 31 -4.86 3.02 -6.83
N ALA A 32 -5.61 2.41 -7.75
CA ALA A 32 -5.59 0.97 -7.99
C ALA A 32 -4.55 0.60 -9.04
N ILE A 33 -3.72 -0.41 -8.75
CA ILE A 33 -2.92 -1.12 -9.74
C ILE A 33 -3.66 -2.41 -10.10
N LEU A 34 -4.06 -2.52 -11.36
CA LEU A 34 -4.84 -3.60 -11.95
C LEU A 34 -3.99 -4.38 -12.96
N GLY A 35 -4.34 -5.62 -13.23
CA GLY A 35 -3.66 -6.46 -14.23
C GLY A 35 -3.58 -7.93 -13.81
N ASN A 36 -3.24 -8.79 -14.76
CA ASN A 36 -3.13 -10.24 -14.56
C ASN A 36 -2.06 -10.63 -13.52
N ASN A 37 -2.15 -11.86 -13.03
CA ASN A 37 -1.09 -12.43 -12.21
C ASN A 37 0.22 -12.47 -13.00
N GLY A 38 1.33 -12.08 -12.35
CA GLY A 38 2.63 -11.97 -13.00
C GLY A 38 2.86 -10.69 -13.82
N ALA A 39 1.91 -9.76 -13.90
CA ALA A 39 2.09 -8.47 -14.60
C ALA A 39 3.10 -7.51 -13.94
N GLY A 40 3.61 -7.84 -12.75
CA GLY A 40 4.62 -7.03 -12.05
C GLY A 40 4.06 -6.13 -10.93
N LYS A 41 2.78 -6.24 -10.56
CA LYS A 41 2.12 -5.36 -9.58
C LYS A 41 2.85 -5.30 -8.23
N SER A 42 3.03 -6.45 -7.57
CA SER A 42 3.74 -6.53 -6.27
C SER A 42 5.24 -6.19 -6.41
N THR A 43 5.85 -6.48 -7.57
CA THR A 43 7.23 -6.08 -7.88
C THR A 43 7.35 -4.57 -7.92
N LEU A 44 6.39 -3.88 -8.51
CA LEU A 44 6.34 -2.42 -8.59
C LEU A 44 6.23 -1.80 -7.18
N LEU A 45 5.35 -2.31 -6.32
CA LEU A 45 5.25 -1.83 -4.92
C LEU A 45 6.55 -2.04 -4.15
N LYS A 46 7.20 -3.20 -4.34
CA LYS A 46 8.50 -3.50 -3.71
C LYS A 46 9.62 -2.59 -4.21
N CYS A 47 9.55 -2.09 -5.44
CA CYS A 47 10.48 -1.08 -5.95
C CYS A 47 10.27 0.27 -5.23
N PHE A 48 9.03 0.68 -4.98
CA PHE A 48 8.73 1.94 -4.29
C PHE A 48 9.23 1.95 -2.84
N ASP A 49 9.25 0.79 -2.18
CA ASP A 49 9.73 0.63 -0.80
C ASP A 49 11.22 0.21 -0.74
N GLN A 50 11.96 0.30 -1.85
CA GLN A 50 13.36 -0.11 -1.98
C GLN A 50 13.68 -1.56 -1.55
N ILE A 51 12.67 -2.43 -1.37
CA ILE A 51 12.87 -3.88 -1.17
C ILE A 51 13.54 -4.48 -2.40
N LEU A 52 13.13 -3.98 -3.58
CA LEU A 52 13.75 -4.28 -4.87
C LEU A 52 14.31 -2.96 -5.46
N ARG A 53 15.53 -3.00 -5.97
CA ARG A 53 16.18 -1.82 -6.55
C ARG A 53 16.01 -1.84 -8.08
N PRO A 54 15.25 -0.90 -8.67
CA PRO A 54 15.15 -0.78 -10.12
C PRO A 54 16.50 -0.39 -10.73
N GLN A 55 16.72 -0.79 -11.98
CA GLN A 55 17.93 -0.45 -12.70
C GLN A 55 17.93 1.01 -13.17
N THR A 56 16.76 1.52 -13.55
CA THR A 56 16.58 2.90 -14.01
C THR A 56 15.23 3.45 -13.57
N GLY A 57 15.05 4.74 -13.70
CA GLY A 57 13.83 5.45 -13.40
C GLY A 57 13.87 6.20 -12.07
N SER A 58 12.82 6.93 -11.79
CA SER A 58 12.66 7.73 -10.58
C SER A 58 11.26 7.59 -9.99
N VAL A 59 11.16 7.76 -8.68
CA VAL A 59 9.89 7.75 -7.93
C VAL A 59 9.87 8.91 -6.95
N THR A 60 9.11 9.94 -7.24
CA THR A 60 9.01 11.12 -6.37
C THR A 60 7.67 11.18 -5.66
N VAL A 61 7.68 11.53 -4.38
CA VAL A 61 6.48 11.82 -3.58
C VAL A 61 6.66 13.17 -2.89
N ASP A 62 5.81 14.12 -3.24
CA ASP A 62 5.85 15.50 -2.75
C ASP A 62 7.25 16.13 -2.83
N GLY A 63 7.95 15.86 -3.94
CA GLY A 63 9.29 16.37 -4.24
C GLY A 63 10.45 15.56 -3.66
N ALA A 64 10.19 14.56 -2.83
CA ALA A 64 11.22 13.64 -2.33
C ALA A 64 11.42 12.47 -3.30
N GLU A 65 12.66 12.22 -3.75
CA GLU A 65 13.01 11.06 -4.59
C GLU A 65 13.21 9.83 -3.71
N LEU A 66 12.23 8.91 -3.77
CA LEU A 66 12.20 7.76 -2.85
C LEU A 66 13.37 6.79 -3.03
N LEU A 67 13.81 6.56 -4.27
CA LEU A 67 14.80 5.53 -4.58
C LEU A 67 16.21 5.86 -4.06
N THR A 68 16.45 7.12 -3.73
CA THR A 68 17.74 7.61 -3.21
C THR A 68 17.74 7.89 -1.71
N LEU A 69 16.56 7.85 -1.05
CA LEU A 69 16.46 8.10 0.38
C LEU A 69 17.17 7.01 1.18
N PRO A 70 17.85 7.39 2.28
CA PRO A 70 18.27 6.43 3.30
C PRO A 70 17.04 5.66 3.85
N LEU A 71 17.19 4.36 4.14
CA LEU A 71 16.07 3.51 4.59
C LEU A 71 15.31 4.06 5.80
N GLY A 72 16.04 4.72 6.74
CA GLY A 72 15.39 5.34 7.90
C GLY A 72 14.51 6.54 7.55
N GLU A 73 14.83 7.28 6.49
CA GLU A 73 14.02 8.40 5.97
C GLU A 73 12.89 7.86 5.10
N LEU A 74 13.18 6.88 4.24
CA LEU A 74 12.16 6.19 3.45
C LEU A 74 11.06 5.65 4.34
N ALA A 75 11.41 4.97 5.44
CA ALA A 75 10.46 4.42 6.40
C ALA A 75 9.60 5.48 7.12
N ARG A 76 9.89 6.78 7.00
CA ARG A 76 9.00 7.87 7.44
C ARG A 76 8.10 8.39 6.33
N GLN A 77 8.44 8.10 5.07
CA GLN A 77 7.67 8.55 3.90
C GLN A 77 6.72 7.47 3.39
N VAL A 78 7.15 6.20 3.45
CA VAL A 78 6.46 5.06 2.86
C VAL A 78 6.11 4.04 3.94
N ALA A 79 4.88 3.55 3.92
CA ALA A 79 4.47 2.38 4.68
C ALA A 79 3.98 1.30 3.72
N PHE A 80 4.39 0.06 3.94
CA PHE A 80 4.03 -1.07 3.09
C PHE A 80 3.32 -2.17 3.89
N VAL A 81 2.12 -2.54 3.44
CA VAL A 81 1.35 -3.68 3.93
C VAL A 81 1.39 -4.77 2.87
N THR A 82 2.08 -5.85 3.18
CA THR A 82 2.21 -7.02 2.29
C THR A 82 1.05 -7.97 2.46
N GLN A 83 0.74 -8.76 1.44
CA GLN A 83 -0.31 -9.78 1.45
C GLN A 83 -0.13 -10.80 2.59
N ASN A 84 1.10 -11.24 2.83
CA ASN A 84 1.45 -12.22 3.86
C ASN A 84 2.32 -11.57 4.94
N ALA A 85 1.72 -11.04 5.98
CA ALA A 85 2.46 -10.60 7.15
C ALA A 85 2.61 -11.76 8.13
N ALA A 86 3.85 -12.04 8.56
CA ALA A 86 4.10 -13.06 9.58
C ALA A 86 3.39 -12.67 10.89
N LEU A 87 2.57 -13.58 11.41
CA LEU A 87 1.95 -13.41 12.73
C LEU A 87 3.04 -13.53 13.81
N THR A 88 3.27 -12.45 14.51
CA THR A 88 4.18 -12.40 15.64
C THR A 88 3.44 -12.67 16.95
N ARG A 89 4.16 -13.16 17.97
CA ARG A 89 3.64 -13.29 19.35
C ARG A 89 3.66 -11.92 20.07
N MET A 90 3.05 -10.93 19.42
CA MET A 90 2.95 -9.57 19.93
C MET A 90 1.49 -9.20 20.14
N THR A 91 1.24 -8.33 21.11
CA THR A 91 -0.07 -7.71 21.29
C THR A 91 -0.36 -6.73 20.15
N VAL A 92 -1.63 -6.37 20.00
CA VAL A 92 -2.04 -5.32 19.03
C VAL A 92 -1.29 -4.01 19.31
N TYR A 93 -1.21 -3.61 20.61
CA TYR A 93 -0.50 -2.40 21.01
C TYR A 93 0.97 -2.41 20.59
N GLU A 94 1.68 -3.49 20.91
CA GLU A 94 3.09 -3.66 20.54
C GLU A 94 3.28 -3.66 19.02
N THR A 95 2.35 -4.29 18.29
CA THR A 95 2.38 -4.30 16.82
C THR A 95 2.24 -2.90 16.23
N LEU A 96 1.33 -2.07 16.76
CA LEU A 96 1.21 -0.68 16.32
C LEU A 96 2.46 0.12 16.70
N LEU A 97 3.01 -0.12 17.89
CA LEU A 97 4.21 0.57 18.36
C LEU A 97 5.42 0.29 17.46
N LEU A 98 5.50 -0.90 16.83
CA LEU A 98 6.51 -1.18 15.80
C LEU A 98 6.42 -0.22 14.60
N GLY A 99 5.22 0.26 14.25
CA GLY A 99 5.03 1.26 13.22
C GLY A 99 5.71 2.60 13.56
N ARG A 100 5.97 2.88 14.83
CA ARG A 100 6.70 4.07 15.28
C ARG A 100 8.22 3.91 15.26
N LYS A 101 8.75 2.69 14.97
CA LYS A 101 10.20 2.41 14.98
C LYS A 101 11.05 3.45 14.20
N PRO A 102 10.63 3.99 13.03
CA PRO A 102 11.41 5.01 12.33
C PRO A 102 11.62 6.32 13.12
N TYR A 103 10.82 6.57 14.15
CA TYR A 103 10.88 7.77 14.98
C TYR A 103 11.55 7.55 16.34
N ILE A 104 11.60 6.29 16.81
CA ILE A 104 12.17 5.92 18.11
C ILE A 104 13.69 5.96 18.03
N LYS A 105 14.32 6.80 18.84
CA LYS A 105 15.80 6.91 18.95
C LYS A 105 16.33 6.16 20.17
N TRP A 106 15.98 6.61 21.36
CA TRP A 106 16.49 6.09 22.64
C TRP A 106 15.44 5.35 23.48
N GLY A 107 14.20 5.39 23.05
CA GLY A 107 13.06 4.76 23.72
C GLY A 107 11.74 5.30 23.21
N VAL A 108 10.67 4.66 23.62
CA VAL A 108 9.31 5.04 23.23
C VAL A 108 8.92 6.34 23.93
N SER A 109 8.65 7.39 23.15
CA SER A 109 8.24 8.68 23.66
C SER A 109 6.74 8.70 24.05
N GLN A 110 6.33 9.73 24.79
CA GLN A 110 4.91 9.95 25.08
C GLN A 110 4.10 10.25 23.81
N GLU A 111 4.73 10.90 22.83
CA GLU A 111 4.12 11.15 21.52
C GLU A 111 3.86 9.85 20.75
N ASP A 112 4.81 8.90 20.75
CA ASP A 112 4.61 7.60 20.12
C ASP A 112 3.44 6.85 20.73
N ARG A 113 3.30 6.87 22.05
CA ARG A 113 2.16 6.26 22.75
C ARG A 113 0.84 6.92 22.36
N ARG A 114 0.78 8.26 22.33
CA ARG A 114 -0.41 9.00 21.88
C ARG A 114 -0.80 8.64 20.45
N MET A 115 0.19 8.53 19.54
CA MET A 115 -0.07 8.13 18.14
C MET A 115 -0.66 6.72 18.03
N VAL A 116 -0.17 5.80 18.86
CA VAL A 116 -0.73 4.45 18.94
C VAL A 116 -2.15 4.47 19.46
N ASP A 117 -2.41 5.17 20.59
CA ASP A 117 -3.74 5.25 21.20
C ASP A 117 -4.76 5.89 20.26
N ASP A 118 -4.39 6.98 19.57
CA ASP A 118 -5.24 7.65 18.59
C ASP A 118 -5.53 6.75 17.38
N THR A 119 -4.54 5.96 16.95
CA THR A 119 -4.74 5.04 15.82
C THR A 119 -5.62 3.86 16.23
N LEU A 120 -5.43 3.29 17.43
CA LEU A 120 -6.31 2.25 17.98
C LEU A 120 -7.77 2.71 17.99
N ARG A 121 -8.02 3.93 18.49
CA ARG A 121 -9.36 4.52 18.56
C ARG A 121 -9.97 4.70 17.18
N ARG A 122 -9.24 5.30 16.24
CA ARG A 122 -9.70 5.52 14.86
C ARG A 122 -10.02 4.24 14.12
N MET A 123 -9.25 3.17 14.39
CA MET A 123 -9.43 1.86 13.76
C MET A 123 -10.40 0.94 14.50
N GLY A 124 -10.99 1.39 15.62
CA GLY A 124 -11.90 0.59 16.44
C GLY A 124 -11.22 -0.62 17.08
N LEU A 125 -9.95 -0.50 17.43
CA LEU A 125 -9.11 -1.60 17.95
C LEU A 125 -8.81 -1.47 19.45
N GLU A 126 -9.41 -0.53 20.18
CA GLU A 126 -9.12 -0.24 21.59
C GLU A 126 -9.35 -1.48 22.48
N SER A 127 -10.47 -2.19 22.28
CA SER A 127 -10.81 -3.39 23.05
C SER A 127 -9.88 -4.59 22.79
N PHE A 128 -9.09 -4.53 21.72
CA PHE A 128 -8.14 -5.56 21.34
C PHE A 128 -6.68 -5.21 21.70
N ALA A 129 -6.42 -4.01 22.22
CA ALA A 129 -5.06 -3.48 22.40
C ALA A 129 -4.09 -4.46 23.08
N MET A 130 -4.54 -5.17 24.12
CA MET A 130 -3.72 -6.12 24.89
C MET A 130 -3.88 -7.58 24.43
N ARG A 131 -4.68 -7.86 23.38
CA ARG A 131 -4.78 -9.20 22.80
C ARG A 131 -3.60 -9.48 21.88
N TYR A 132 -3.19 -10.74 21.83
CA TYR A 132 -2.17 -11.19 20.87
C TYR A 132 -2.77 -11.30 19.46
N LEU A 133 -1.96 -11.02 18.43
CA LEU A 133 -2.42 -11.07 17.02
C LEU A 133 -3.04 -12.41 16.64
N HIS A 134 -2.46 -13.52 17.09
CA HIS A 134 -2.96 -14.86 16.77
C HIS A 134 -4.35 -15.19 17.40
N GLN A 135 -4.83 -14.36 18.31
CA GLN A 135 -6.15 -14.49 18.96
C GLN A 135 -7.25 -13.73 18.19
N LEU A 136 -6.88 -13.00 17.16
CA LEU A 136 -7.79 -12.20 16.36
C LEU A 136 -8.26 -12.96 15.12
N SER A 137 -9.47 -12.63 14.65
CA SER A 137 -9.95 -13.06 13.33
C SER A 137 -9.09 -12.47 12.20
N GLY A 138 -9.13 -13.07 11.02
CA GLY A 138 -8.36 -12.57 9.86
C GLY A 138 -8.65 -11.10 9.52
N GLY A 139 -9.93 -10.69 9.62
CA GLY A 139 -10.32 -9.29 9.41
C GLY A 139 -9.76 -8.33 10.46
N GLU A 140 -9.78 -8.72 11.74
CA GLU A 140 -9.18 -7.94 12.82
C GLU A 140 -7.66 -7.87 12.67
N GLN A 141 -6.99 -8.97 12.33
CA GLN A 141 -5.56 -8.97 12.03
C GLN A 141 -5.21 -8.00 10.91
N GLN A 142 -5.98 -8.02 9.83
CA GLN A 142 -5.77 -7.11 8.70
C GLN A 142 -5.95 -5.64 9.10
N LYS A 143 -6.96 -5.32 9.94
CA LYS A 143 -7.12 -3.98 10.53
C LYS A 143 -5.90 -3.57 11.36
N VAL A 144 -5.33 -4.48 12.14
CA VAL A 144 -4.12 -4.20 12.94
C VAL A 144 -2.91 -3.93 12.04
N LEU A 145 -2.70 -4.69 10.96
CA LEU A 145 -1.61 -4.46 10.01
C LEU A 145 -1.72 -3.10 9.32
N LEU A 146 -2.93 -2.71 8.93
CA LEU A 146 -3.22 -1.39 8.37
C LEU A 146 -3.03 -0.28 9.43
N ALA A 147 -3.48 -0.49 10.66
CA ALA A 147 -3.26 0.44 11.77
C ALA A 147 -1.76 0.64 12.03
N ARG A 148 -0.95 -0.43 11.99
CA ARG A 148 0.52 -0.35 12.10
C ARG A 148 1.14 0.52 11.00
N ALA A 149 0.65 0.40 9.76
CA ALA A 149 1.11 1.24 8.66
C ALA A 149 0.67 2.70 8.82
N LEU A 150 -0.54 2.95 9.30
CA LEU A 150 -1.07 4.31 9.48
C LEU A 150 -0.46 5.05 10.68
N VAL A 151 -0.08 4.35 11.77
CA VAL A 151 0.59 4.96 12.91
C VAL A 151 1.98 5.49 12.55
N GLN A 152 2.59 4.97 11.50
CA GLN A 152 3.85 5.46 10.92
C GLN A 152 3.70 6.85 10.31
N GLN A 153 2.47 7.33 10.03
CA GLN A 153 2.16 8.61 9.39
C GLN A 153 2.87 8.79 8.02
N PRO A 154 2.75 7.83 7.11
CA PRO A 154 3.42 7.89 5.82
C PRO A 154 2.78 8.95 4.92
N LYS A 155 3.52 9.41 3.90
CA LYS A 155 2.96 10.16 2.76
C LYS A 155 2.46 9.24 1.66
N LEU A 156 3.05 8.06 1.56
CA LEU A 156 2.67 7.01 0.62
C LEU A 156 2.37 5.70 1.37
N LEU A 157 1.15 5.19 1.19
CA LEU A 157 0.72 3.90 1.72
C LEU A 157 0.63 2.88 0.58
N LEU A 158 1.42 1.82 0.66
CA LEU A 158 1.45 0.73 -0.31
C LEU A 158 0.70 -0.47 0.26
N LEU A 159 -0.30 -0.97 -0.48
CA LEU A 159 -1.16 -2.07 -0.08
C LEU A 159 -1.14 -3.16 -1.14
N ASP A 160 -0.52 -4.29 -0.82
CA ASP A 160 -0.46 -5.45 -1.71
C ASP A 160 -1.55 -6.46 -1.34
N GLU A 161 -2.66 -6.44 -2.08
CA GLU A 161 -3.85 -7.27 -1.89
C GLU A 161 -4.41 -7.24 -0.44
N PRO A 162 -4.71 -6.05 0.10
CA PRO A 162 -5.06 -5.91 1.53
C PRO A 162 -6.37 -6.58 1.92
N THR A 163 -7.13 -7.11 0.96
CA THR A 163 -8.47 -7.68 1.17
C THR A 163 -8.61 -9.14 0.72
N SER A 164 -7.52 -9.78 0.24
CA SER A 164 -7.57 -11.10 -0.41
C SER A 164 -8.14 -12.24 0.47
N ASN A 165 -8.01 -12.14 1.79
CA ASN A 165 -8.45 -13.17 2.74
C ASN A 165 -9.66 -12.74 3.59
N LEU A 166 -10.40 -11.73 3.16
CA LEU A 166 -11.52 -11.16 3.89
C LEU A 166 -12.84 -11.48 3.20
N ASP A 167 -13.90 -11.69 3.99
CA ASP A 167 -15.25 -11.68 3.46
C ASP A 167 -15.67 -10.28 2.95
N LEU A 168 -16.73 -10.22 2.15
CA LEU A 168 -17.20 -8.98 1.52
C LEU A 168 -17.41 -7.85 2.53
N ARG A 169 -18.01 -8.13 3.68
CA ARG A 169 -18.29 -7.12 4.70
C ARG A 169 -17.00 -6.52 5.24
N ASN A 170 -16.05 -7.38 5.60
CA ASN A 170 -14.75 -6.95 6.13
C ASN A 170 -13.92 -6.22 5.07
N GLN A 171 -13.98 -6.63 3.77
CA GLN A 171 -13.32 -5.91 2.67
C GLN A 171 -13.80 -4.46 2.59
N TYR A 172 -15.13 -4.25 2.59
CA TYR A 172 -15.73 -2.93 2.52
C TYR A 172 -15.39 -2.07 3.75
N GLU A 173 -15.48 -2.64 4.94
CA GLU A 173 -15.19 -1.94 6.19
C GLU A 173 -13.74 -1.47 6.23
N VAL A 174 -12.79 -2.36 5.91
CA VAL A 174 -11.35 -2.08 5.89
C VAL A 174 -11.01 -1.00 4.87
N LEU A 175 -11.48 -1.13 3.62
CA LEU A 175 -11.19 -0.15 2.57
C LEU A 175 -11.83 1.21 2.84
N SER A 176 -13.05 1.24 3.39
CA SER A 176 -13.71 2.50 3.79
C SER A 176 -12.91 3.24 4.85
N LEU A 177 -12.47 2.51 5.88
CA LEU A 177 -11.72 3.07 7.00
C LEU A 177 -10.35 3.60 6.54
N VAL A 178 -9.61 2.82 5.75
CA VAL A 178 -8.31 3.25 5.23
C VAL A 178 -8.47 4.47 4.32
N ARG A 179 -9.46 4.46 3.42
CA ARG A 179 -9.75 5.60 2.54
C ARG A 179 -10.08 6.87 3.32
N GLN A 180 -10.89 6.74 4.38
CA GLN A 180 -11.21 7.87 5.25
C GLN A 180 -9.94 8.45 5.88
N VAL A 181 -9.12 7.63 6.53
CA VAL A 181 -7.87 8.08 7.18
C VAL A 181 -6.90 8.68 6.16
N CYS A 182 -6.76 8.09 4.98
CA CYS A 182 -5.89 8.61 3.92
C CYS A 182 -6.34 9.99 3.45
N ARG A 183 -7.65 10.21 3.28
CA ARG A 183 -8.20 11.52 2.90
C ARG A 183 -8.01 12.57 4.00
N GLU A 184 -8.32 12.23 5.26
CA GLU A 184 -8.15 13.14 6.40
C GLU A 184 -6.71 13.59 6.59
N ARG A 185 -5.74 12.70 6.33
CA ARG A 185 -4.31 12.94 6.53
C ARG A 185 -3.55 13.26 5.24
N ASN A 186 -4.25 13.38 4.10
CA ASN A 186 -3.65 13.61 2.77
C ASN A 186 -2.59 12.56 2.39
N ILE A 187 -2.81 11.29 2.76
CA ILE A 187 -1.93 10.17 2.43
C ILE A 187 -2.30 9.66 1.04
N THR A 188 -1.33 9.57 0.13
CA THR A 188 -1.52 8.88 -1.15
C THR A 188 -1.47 7.37 -0.91
N ALA A 189 -2.49 6.62 -1.35
CA ALA A 189 -2.51 5.17 -1.24
C ALA A 189 -2.47 4.50 -2.61
N ILE A 190 -1.63 3.48 -2.73
CA ILE A 190 -1.56 2.60 -3.91
C ILE A 190 -1.97 1.20 -3.50
N LEU A 191 -2.99 0.66 -4.16
CA LEU A 191 -3.53 -0.66 -3.91
C LEU A 191 -3.30 -1.58 -5.09
N VAL A 192 -2.72 -2.73 -4.87
CA VAL A 192 -2.90 -3.87 -5.75
C VAL A 192 -4.20 -4.57 -5.34
N ILE A 193 -5.14 -4.66 -6.25
CA ILE A 193 -6.46 -5.23 -6.00
C ILE A 193 -6.93 -6.02 -7.22
N HIS A 194 -7.58 -7.17 -7.00
CA HIS A 194 -8.10 -8.03 -8.08
C HIS A 194 -9.57 -7.78 -8.39
N ASP A 195 -10.34 -7.38 -7.38
CA ASP A 195 -11.77 -7.10 -7.54
C ASP A 195 -11.97 -5.70 -8.16
N LEU A 196 -12.46 -5.69 -9.40
CA LEU A 196 -12.74 -4.46 -10.15
C LEU A 196 -13.86 -3.63 -9.51
N ASN A 197 -14.86 -4.28 -8.88
CA ASN A 197 -15.96 -3.56 -8.23
C ASN A 197 -15.44 -2.79 -7.00
N LEU A 198 -14.58 -3.43 -6.21
CA LEU A 198 -13.94 -2.76 -5.08
C LEU A 198 -13.00 -1.64 -5.56
N ALA A 199 -12.24 -1.87 -6.63
CA ALA A 199 -11.38 -0.85 -7.23
C ALA A 199 -12.21 0.37 -7.67
N LEU A 200 -13.27 0.16 -8.45
CA LEU A 200 -14.18 1.23 -8.92
C LEU A 200 -14.85 1.99 -7.79
N ARG A 201 -15.19 1.30 -6.70
CA ARG A 201 -15.87 1.95 -5.57
C ARG A 201 -14.94 2.79 -4.70
N PHE A 202 -13.71 2.34 -4.49
CA PHE A 202 -12.81 2.95 -3.50
C PHE A 202 -11.71 3.80 -4.12
N CYS A 203 -11.27 3.53 -5.35
CA CYS A 203 -10.14 4.21 -5.96
C CYS A 203 -10.59 5.38 -6.84
N ASP A 204 -9.77 6.41 -6.89
CA ASP A 204 -10.00 7.62 -7.69
C ASP A 204 -9.18 7.58 -9.00
N ARG A 205 -8.14 6.74 -9.04
CA ARG A 205 -7.21 6.58 -10.17
C ARG A 205 -6.89 5.12 -10.39
N PHE A 206 -6.55 4.77 -11.64
CA PHE A 206 -6.32 3.39 -12.06
C PHE A 206 -5.09 3.33 -12.96
N VAL A 207 -4.28 2.29 -12.77
CA VAL A 207 -3.14 1.94 -13.62
C VAL A 207 -3.29 0.47 -13.98
N PHE A 208 -3.47 0.19 -15.26
CA PHE A 208 -3.46 -1.17 -15.79
C PHE A 208 -2.04 -1.56 -16.17
N LEU A 209 -1.53 -2.63 -15.54
CA LEU A 209 -0.25 -3.26 -15.92
C LEU A 209 -0.53 -4.48 -16.80
N HIS A 210 0.12 -4.51 -17.96
CA HIS A 210 0.09 -5.66 -18.87
C HIS A 210 1.48 -5.93 -19.42
N GLY A 211 1.95 -7.19 -19.34
CA GLY A 211 3.26 -7.59 -19.84
C GLY A 211 4.44 -6.77 -19.30
N GLY A 212 4.34 -6.24 -18.09
CA GLY A 212 5.39 -5.44 -17.45
C GLY A 212 5.44 -3.98 -17.87
N THR A 213 4.42 -3.47 -18.55
CA THR A 213 4.30 -2.06 -18.96
C THR A 213 3.00 -1.45 -18.47
N VAL A 214 2.89 -0.12 -18.44
CA VAL A 214 1.62 0.58 -18.23
C VAL A 214 0.81 0.51 -19.51
N PHE A 215 -0.27 -0.27 -19.51
CA PHE A 215 -1.19 -0.37 -20.64
C PHE A 215 -2.11 0.85 -20.74
N ALA A 216 -2.68 1.24 -19.61
CA ALA A 216 -3.54 2.43 -19.50
C ALA A 216 -3.43 3.01 -18.08
N ALA A 217 -3.51 4.33 -17.95
CA ALA A 217 -3.55 5.02 -16.67
C ALA A 217 -4.48 6.23 -16.74
N GLY A 218 -5.33 6.42 -15.71
CA GLY A 218 -6.29 7.52 -15.69
C GLY A 218 -7.25 7.48 -14.50
N ASP A 219 -8.40 8.14 -14.68
CA ASP A 219 -9.52 8.08 -13.78
C ASP A 219 -10.47 6.91 -14.13
N HIS A 220 -11.72 6.95 -13.68
CA HIS A 220 -12.71 5.90 -13.95
C HIS A 220 -12.93 5.59 -15.45
N ALA A 221 -12.65 6.55 -16.35
CA ALA A 221 -12.85 6.36 -17.78
C ALA A 221 -11.95 5.29 -18.39
N VAL A 222 -10.77 5.03 -17.79
CA VAL A 222 -9.87 3.96 -18.27
C VAL A 222 -10.34 2.57 -17.86
N VAL A 223 -11.29 2.45 -16.93
CA VAL A 223 -11.89 1.16 -16.54
C VAL A 223 -13.11 0.89 -17.42
N ASN A 224 -12.85 0.57 -18.67
CA ASN A 224 -13.86 0.29 -19.70
C ASN A 224 -13.73 -1.15 -20.21
N PRO A 225 -14.77 -1.69 -20.87
CA PRO A 225 -14.76 -3.08 -21.35
C PRO A 225 -13.60 -3.40 -22.29
N GLU A 226 -13.17 -2.44 -23.11
CA GLU A 226 -12.09 -2.62 -24.07
C GLU A 226 -10.74 -2.85 -23.34
N ASN A 227 -10.39 -1.99 -22.39
CA ASN A 227 -9.18 -2.14 -21.61
C ASN A 227 -9.21 -3.39 -20.72
N ILE A 228 -10.37 -3.72 -20.15
CA ILE A 228 -10.55 -4.93 -19.34
C ILE A 228 -10.32 -6.18 -20.22
N ARG A 229 -10.92 -6.24 -21.41
CA ARG A 229 -10.72 -7.36 -22.35
C ARG A 229 -9.24 -7.49 -22.75
N ALA A 230 -8.60 -6.38 -23.11
CA ALA A 230 -7.21 -6.37 -23.54
C ALA A 230 -6.25 -6.86 -22.43
N VAL A 231 -6.48 -6.44 -21.18
CA VAL A 231 -5.57 -6.77 -20.06
C VAL A 231 -5.85 -8.15 -19.49
N TYR A 232 -7.13 -8.56 -19.37
CA TYR A 232 -7.51 -9.82 -18.71
C TYR A 232 -7.76 -10.97 -19.69
N GLY A 233 -7.77 -10.71 -21.02
CA GLY A 233 -7.96 -11.74 -22.03
C GLY A 233 -9.40 -12.34 -22.01
N MET A 234 -10.39 -11.53 -21.63
CA MET A 234 -11.79 -11.95 -21.64
C MET A 234 -12.41 -11.61 -23.00
N GLU A 235 -13.17 -12.60 -23.57
CA GLU A 235 -13.96 -12.41 -24.79
C GLU A 235 -15.27 -11.67 -24.51
#